data_6893b51d84efac15f386dc2fbf643c63
#
_entry.id   6893b51d84efac15f386dc2fbf643c63
#
_cell.length_a   1.000
_cell.length_b   1.000
_cell.length_c   1.000
_cell.angle_alpha   90.00
_cell.angle_beta   90.00
_cell.angle_gamma   90.00
#
_symmetry.space_group_name_H-M   'P 1'
#
loop_
_entity.id
_entity.type
_entity.pdbx_description
1 polymer ?
#
loop_
_entity_poly.entity_id
_entity_poly.type
_entity_poly.pdbx_seq_one_letter_code
_entity_poly.pdbx_strand_id
1 'polypeptide(L)' 'KATDIVMTGYSNSDRAKFIEIAINEGIGGVGVYNTFIHLDTGGKRAWGSNGSRRSLPNYPYAQTVLAKYGYATS' A
#
# COMPACT_ATOMS: atom_id res chain seq x y z
N LYS A 1 10.75 10.86 -2.26
CA LYS A 1 9.78 11.56 -1.44
C LYS A 1 8.83 10.57 -0.80
N ALA A 2 8.45 10.78 0.46
CA ALA A 2 7.62 9.86 1.22
C ALA A 2 6.51 10.62 1.94
N THR A 3 5.35 9.98 2.07
CA THR A 3 4.23 10.59 2.77
C THR A 3 3.34 9.50 3.37
N ASP A 4 2.74 9.78 4.53
CA ASP A 4 1.77 8.91 5.16
C ASP A 4 0.38 9.53 5.01
N ILE A 5 -0.56 8.76 4.49
CA ILE A 5 -1.93 9.23 4.27
C ILE A 5 -2.85 8.50 5.25
N VAL A 6 -3.52 9.25 6.10
CA VAL A 6 -4.46 8.68 7.08
C VAL A 6 -5.67 8.11 6.35
N MET A 7 -6.00 6.87 6.66
CA MET A 7 -7.09 6.14 6.01
C MET A 7 -8.24 5.82 6.96
N THR A 8 -8.21 6.32 8.17
CA THR A 8 -9.30 6.10 9.13
C THR A 8 -10.62 6.61 8.55
N GLY A 9 -11.65 5.78 8.59
CA GLY A 9 -12.96 6.13 8.04
C GLY A 9 -13.17 5.74 6.58
N TYR A 10 -12.11 5.36 5.87
CA TYR A 10 -12.26 4.90 4.49
C TYR A 10 -12.48 3.40 4.43
N SER A 11 -13.35 2.96 3.52
CA SER A 11 -13.60 1.54 3.30
C SER A 11 -12.39 0.85 2.67
N ASN A 12 -12.36 -0.48 2.72
CA ASN A 12 -11.30 -1.23 2.05
C ASN A 12 -11.31 -0.99 0.54
N SER A 13 -12.50 -0.84 -0.05
CA SER A 13 -12.64 -0.54 -1.47
C SER A 13 -12.01 0.81 -1.81
N ASP A 14 -12.24 1.81 -0.98
CA ASP A 14 -11.66 3.14 -1.18
C ASP A 14 -10.14 3.12 -1.02
N ARG A 15 -9.65 2.36 -0.04
CA ARG A 15 -8.21 2.24 0.19
C ARG A 15 -7.52 1.55 -0.98
N ALA A 16 -8.13 0.50 -1.53
CA ALA A 16 -7.60 -0.19 -2.71
C ALA A 16 -7.52 0.75 -3.90
N LYS A 17 -8.56 1.53 -4.13
CA LYS A 17 -8.59 2.50 -5.22
C LYS A 17 -7.52 3.57 -5.04
N PHE A 18 -7.31 4.01 -3.81
CA PHE A 18 -6.27 4.99 -3.50
C PHE A 18 -4.89 4.46 -3.85
N ILE A 19 -4.60 3.20 -3.47
CA ILE A 19 -3.32 2.57 -3.80
C ILE A 19 -3.16 2.49 -5.31
N GLU A 20 -4.20 2.10 -6.03
CA GLU A 20 -4.16 2.00 -7.49
C GLU A 20 -3.84 3.34 -8.13
N ILE A 21 -4.50 4.40 -7.70
CA ILE A 21 -4.24 5.75 -8.20
C ILE A 21 -2.80 6.15 -7.94
N ALA A 22 -2.30 5.90 -6.73
CA ALA A 22 -0.93 6.25 -6.36
C ALA A 22 0.09 5.53 -7.24
N ILE A 23 -0.10 4.24 -7.49
CA ILE A 23 0.78 3.47 -8.36
C ILE A 23 0.78 4.04 -9.77
N ASN A 24 -0.38 4.40 -10.29
CA ASN A 24 -0.49 4.99 -11.62
C ASN A 24 0.17 6.36 -11.71
N GLU A 25 0.33 7.04 -10.58
CA GLU A 25 1.02 8.34 -10.51
C GLU A 25 2.53 8.21 -10.31
N GLY A 26 3.05 7.00 -10.26
CA GLY A 26 4.50 6.80 -10.19
C GLY A 26 5.05 6.38 -8.83
N ILE A 27 4.19 6.09 -7.87
CA ILE A 27 4.61 5.60 -6.57
C ILE A 27 5.25 4.21 -6.70
N GLY A 28 6.36 3.99 -6.03
CA GLY A 28 7.02 2.68 -6.00
C GLY A 28 6.84 1.96 -4.68
N GLY A 29 7.04 2.62 -3.56
CA GLY A 29 6.93 2.02 -2.23
C GLY A 29 5.55 2.19 -1.62
N VAL A 30 4.95 1.10 -1.11
CA VAL A 30 3.62 1.10 -0.51
C VAL A 30 3.67 0.37 0.83
N GLY A 31 3.43 1.08 1.92
CA GLY A 31 3.32 0.49 3.25
C GLY A 31 1.85 0.52 3.69
N VAL A 32 1.28 -0.64 4.03
CA VAL A 32 -0.15 -0.77 4.32
C VAL A 32 -0.36 -1.06 5.80
N TYR A 33 -1.02 -0.15 6.48
CA TYR A 33 -1.30 -0.25 7.92
C TYR A 33 -2.78 -0.06 8.19
N ASN A 34 -3.19 -0.36 9.42
CA ASN A 34 -4.61 -0.30 9.78
C ASN A 34 -5.20 1.11 9.64
N THR A 35 -4.45 2.13 10.03
CA THR A 35 -4.97 3.50 10.07
C THR A 35 -4.40 4.41 9.01
N PHE A 36 -3.38 3.98 8.28
CA PHE A 36 -2.75 4.83 7.27
C PHE A 36 -2.05 3.99 6.21
N ILE A 37 -1.71 4.65 5.12
CA ILE A 37 -0.91 4.04 4.05
C ILE A 37 0.29 4.95 3.81
N HIS A 38 1.48 4.36 3.82
CA HIS A 38 2.72 5.05 3.50
C HIS A 38 3.00 4.88 2.01
N LEU A 39 3.36 5.98 1.35
CA LEU A 39 3.70 5.98 -0.07
C LEU A 39 5.03 6.68 -0.27
N ASP A 40 5.87 6.13 -1.14
CA ASP A 40 7.11 6.82 -1.50
C ASP A 40 7.49 6.56 -2.96
N THR A 41 8.41 7.36 -3.47
CA THR A 41 8.85 7.27 -4.86
C THR A 41 10.06 6.38 -5.04
N GLY A 42 10.43 5.62 -4.03
CA GLY A 42 11.54 4.68 -4.10
C GLY A 42 11.23 3.46 -4.96
N GLY A 43 12.06 2.44 -4.82
CA GLY A 43 11.90 1.22 -5.59
C GLY A 43 10.58 0.51 -5.30
N LYS A 44 10.12 -0.28 -6.24
CA LYS A 44 8.88 -1.03 -6.16
C LYS A 44 8.95 -2.06 -5.05
N ARG A 45 8.16 -1.86 -4.00
CA ARG A 45 8.11 -2.77 -2.86
C ARG A 45 6.87 -2.50 -2.01
N ALA A 46 6.38 -3.51 -1.32
CA ALA A 46 5.22 -3.37 -0.44
C ALA A 46 5.48 -4.07 0.90
N TRP A 47 4.97 -3.48 1.97
CA TRP A 47 5.11 -4.02 3.32
C TRP A 47 3.94 -3.54 4.19
N GLY A 48 3.86 -4.03 5.44
CA GLY A 48 2.87 -3.48 6.34
C GLY A 48 2.44 -4.40 7.46
N SER A 49 1.32 -4.08 8.03
CA SER A 49 0.59 -4.79 9.09
C SER A 49 1.18 -4.64 10.48
N ASN A 50 2.44 -4.97 10.69
CA ASN A 50 3.04 -4.92 12.02
C ASN A 50 4.18 -3.91 12.12
N GLY A 51 4.31 -3.04 11.13
CA GLY A 51 5.33 -2.00 11.13
C GLY A 51 6.69 -2.46 10.64
N SER A 52 6.84 -3.73 10.29
CA SER A 52 8.10 -4.25 9.77
C SER A 52 8.15 -4.13 8.27
N ARG A 53 9.26 -3.62 7.74
CA ARG A 53 9.45 -3.54 6.29
C ARG A 53 9.66 -4.90 5.64
N ARG A 54 9.84 -5.94 6.47
CA ARG A 54 10.01 -7.31 5.98
C ARG A 54 8.69 -8.06 5.90
N SER A 55 7.64 -7.52 6.53
CA SER A 55 6.32 -8.13 6.49
C SER A 55 5.61 -7.71 5.22
N LEU A 56 5.06 -8.68 4.50
CA LEU A 56 4.21 -8.37 3.35
C LEU A 56 2.86 -7.86 3.85
N PRO A 57 2.15 -7.07 3.04
CA PRO A 57 0.84 -6.56 3.45
C PRO A 57 -0.10 -7.69 3.84
N ASN A 58 -0.77 -7.54 4.98
CA ASN A 58 -1.67 -8.55 5.52
C ASN A 58 -3.14 -8.15 5.37
N TYR A 59 -3.45 -7.37 4.36
CA TYR A 59 -4.83 -6.93 4.08
C TYR A 59 -5.22 -7.42 2.71
N PRO A 60 -6.27 -8.28 2.60
CA PRO A 60 -6.67 -8.84 1.30
C PRO A 60 -6.93 -7.80 0.22
N TYR A 61 -7.56 -6.67 0.58
CA TYR A 61 -7.82 -5.64 -0.42
C TYR A 61 -6.52 -5.09 -1.02
N ALA A 62 -5.49 -4.92 -0.18
CA ALA A 62 -4.20 -4.40 -0.63
C ALA A 62 -3.45 -5.45 -1.44
N GLN A 63 -3.49 -6.71 -1.00
CA GLN A 63 -2.85 -7.80 -1.73
C GLN A 63 -3.39 -7.90 -3.14
N THR A 64 -4.69 -7.78 -3.30
CA THR A 64 -5.33 -7.88 -4.61
C THR A 64 -4.86 -6.77 -5.56
N VAL A 65 -4.89 -5.52 -5.09
CA VAL A 65 -4.50 -4.39 -5.95
C VAL A 65 -3.00 -4.39 -6.22
N LEU A 66 -2.19 -4.72 -5.21
CA LEU A 66 -0.73 -4.75 -5.37
C LEU A 66 -0.30 -5.86 -6.33
N ALA A 67 -0.91 -7.03 -6.23
CA ALA A 67 -0.61 -8.14 -7.15
C ALA A 67 -0.93 -7.77 -8.59
N LYS A 68 -2.00 -7.03 -8.81
CA LYS A 68 -2.39 -6.55 -10.14
C LYS A 68 -1.28 -5.74 -10.79
N TYR A 69 -0.48 -5.04 -10.00
CA TYR A 69 0.61 -4.21 -10.49
C TYR A 69 1.99 -4.85 -10.31
N GLY A 70 2.02 -6.15 -10.03
CA GLY A 70 3.27 -6.90 -10.01
C GLY A 70 4.07 -6.82 -8.71
N TYR A 71 3.45 -6.39 -7.61
CA TYR A 71 4.12 -6.38 -6.32
C TYR A 71 4.10 -7.78 -5.69
N ALA A 72 5.14 -8.09 -4.93
CA ALA A 72 5.14 -9.32 -4.13
C ALA A 72 4.18 -9.14 -2.94
N THR A 73 3.22 -10.07 -2.78
CA THR A 73 2.19 -9.97 -1.75
C THR A 73 2.07 -11.23 -0.89
N SER A 74 2.88 -12.22 -1.15
CA SER A 74 2.89 -13.46 -0.36
C SER A 74 4.22 -14.18 -0.49
#